data_81c508e5c05eb719c7f980dc26c2f001
#
_entry.id   81c508e5c05eb719c7f980dc26c2f001
#
_cell.length_a   1.000
_cell.length_b   1.000
_cell.length_c   1.000
_cell.angle_alpha   90.00
_cell.angle_beta   90.00
_cell.angle_gamma   90.00
#
_symmetry.space_group_name_H-M   'P 1'
#
loop_
_entity.id
_entity.type
_entity.pdbx_description
1 polymer ?
#
loop_
_entity_poly.entity_id
_entity_poly.type
_entity_poly.pdbx_seq_one_letter_code
_entity_poly.pdbx_strand_id
1 'polypeptide(L)'
;MKPLRRFIVASAAAVMVAACATPAGAPPPGPTSQRTSSPSTPSTQPVSARDAERLQRVMAPLIRAMNNPRPLNQIKVGIMDDPRINAANAGNGEFYVTRGLLEKANDQQLMGVLAHEIAHEDLRHVAKAQTLGTGLSIGAVILDQIIPGSGALTPIAGQLIARGYSRREEYAADEHGVELLKRVGQPKQVMIDTLQWLIATEGSSSGGFFSTHPATGERIEALKELR
;
A
#
# COMPACT_ATOMS: atom_id res chain seq x y z
N MET A 1 -29.57 -43.49 -45.31
CA MET A 1 -28.53 -43.78 -44.35
C MET A 1 -27.28 -44.19 -45.10
N LYS A 2 -26.26 -43.32 -45.20
CA LYS A 2 -24.95 -43.62 -45.80
C LYS A 2 -23.87 -43.16 -44.84
N PRO A 3 -22.85 -43.95 -44.54
CA PRO A 3 -21.78 -43.60 -43.58
C PRO A 3 -20.72 -42.73 -44.25
N LEU A 4 -20.31 -41.70 -43.54
CA LEU A 4 -19.26 -40.76 -43.94
C LEU A 4 -17.88 -41.37 -43.63
N ARG A 5 -17.08 -41.57 -44.68
CA ARG A 5 -15.70 -42.10 -44.60
C ARG A 5 -14.76 -41.01 -44.08
N ARG A 6 -14.02 -41.33 -43.01
CA ARG A 6 -12.90 -40.54 -42.52
C ARG A 6 -11.66 -40.77 -43.41
N PHE A 7 -11.12 -39.70 -43.98
CA PHE A 7 -9.78 -39.71 -44.59
C PHE A 7 -8.77 -39.25 -43.56
N ILE A 8 -7.81 -40.12 -43.24
CA ILE A 8 -6.61 -39.83 -42.47
C ILE A 8 -5.53 -39.48 -43.49
N VAL A 9 -5.03 -38.26 -43.47
CA VAL A 9 -3.85 -37.85 -44.24
C VAL A 9 -2.65 -37.87 -43.29
N ALA A 10 -1.76 -38.82 -43.50
CA ALA A 10 -0.46 -38.89 -42.81
C ALA A 10 0.54 -38.06 -43.62
N SER A 11 1.03 -36.99 -43.06
CA SER A 11 2.16 -36.20 -43.59
C SER A 11 3.46 -36.66 -42.93
N ALA A 12 4.29 -37.31 -43.70
CA ALA A 12 5.68 -37.61 -43.30
C ALA A 12 6.54 -36.38 -43.49
N ALA A 13 7.12 -35.86 -42.41
CA ALA A 13 8.16 -34.82 -42.46
C ALA A 13 9.54 -35.43 -42.49
N ALA A 14 10.25 -35.26 -43.58
CA ALA A 14 11.65 -35.65 -43.74
C ALA A 14 12.54 -34.67 -42.99
N VAL A 15 13.33 -35.16 -42.01
CA VAL A 15 14.37 -34.40 -41.31
C VAL A 15 15.65 -34.49 -42.16
N MET A 16 16.03 -33.37 -42.76
CA MET A 16 17.37 -33.20 -43.33
C MET A 16 18.35 -32.78 -42.24
N VAL A 17 19.32 -33.64 -41.98
CA VAL A 17 20.49 -33.32 -41.12
C VAL A 17 21.57 -32.70 -42.00
N ALA A 18 21.72 -31.38 -41.87
CA ALA A 18 22.86 -30.67 -42.48
C ALA A 18 24.02 -30.68 -41.45
N ALA A 19 25.07 -31.42 -41.76
CA ALA A 19 26.33 -31.39 -41.01
C ALA A 19 27.13 -30.11 -41.43
N CYS A 20 27.19 -29.12 -40.59
CA CYS A 20 28.12 -27.99 -40.73
C CYS A 20 29.39 -28.26 -39.93
N ALA A 21 30.51 -28.35 -40.62
CA ALA A 21 31.84 -28.40 -40.04
C ALA A 21 32.17 -27.12 -39.30
N THR A 22 32.61 -27.23 -38.05
CA THR A 22 33.10 -26.08 -37.25
C THR A 22 34.59 -25.88 -37.49
N PRO A 23 35.08 -24.64 -37.77
CA PRO A 23 36.48 -24.34 -37.68
C PRO A 23 36.95 -24.27 -36.21
N ALA A 24 38.08 -24.94 -35.97
CA ALA A 24 38.76 -24.91 -34.66
C ALA A 24 39.35 -23.54 -34.36
N GLY A 25 39.20 -23.05 -33.16
CA GLY A 25 40.09 -22.05 -32.59
C GLY A 25 39.47 -20.74 -32.10
N ALA A 26 38.70 -20.79 -31.06
CA ALA A 26 38.58 -19.63 -30.14
C ALA A 26 38.60 -20.16 -28.70
N PRO A 27 39.35 -19.55 -27.77
CA PRO A 27 39.33 -19.95 -26.36
C PRO A 27 37.95 -19.67 -25.77
N PRO A 28 37.49 -20.50 -24.78
CA PRO A 28 36.21 -20.27 -24.15
C PRO A 28 36.21 -18.94 -23.41
N PRO A 29 35.11 -18.16 -23.46
CA PRO A 29 34.97 -16.97 -22.65
C PRO A 29 35.02 -17.43 -21.17
N GLY A 30 35.89 -16.75 -20.42
CA GLY A 30 36.01 -16.96 -18.96
C GLY A 30 34.67 -16.76 -18.27
N PRO A 31 34.47 -17.29 -17.06
CA PRO A 31 33.21 -17.17 -16.36
C PRO A 31 32.90 -15.71 -16.14
N THR A 32 31.90 -15.22 -16.86
CA THR A 32 31.30 -13.92 -16.60
C THR A 32 30.76 -13.98 -15.18
N SER A 33 31.42 -13.34 -14.23
CA SER A 33 30.86 -13.07 -12.90
C SER A 33 29.54 -12.38 -13.08
N GLN A 34 28.46 -13.15 -13.13
CA GLN A 34 27.14 -12.63 -12.86
C GLN A 34 27.20 -12.10 -11.42
N ARG A 35 27.37 -10.79 -11.32
CA ARG A 35 27.17 -10.08 -10.07
C ARG A 35 25.69 -10.30 -9.72
N THR A 36 25.41 -11.37 -8.97
CA THR A 36 24.13 -11.55 -8.30
C THR A 36 23.98 -10.32 -7.41
N SER A 37 23.15 -9.39 -7.85
CA SER A 37 22.66 -8.31 -6.99
C SER A 37 21.93 -9.00 -5.86
N SER A 38 22.61 -9.13 -4.73
CA SER A 38 21.97 -9.50 -3.47
C SER A 38 20.77 -8.57 -3.29
N PRO A 39 19.60 -9.08 -2.92
CA PRO A 39 18.49 -8.20 -2.59
C PRO A 39 19.00 -7.25 -1.50
N SER A 40 19.01 -5.95 -1.82
CA SER A 40 19.36 -4.92 -0.87
C SER A 40 18.41 -5.04 0.31
N THR A 41 18.94 -5.43 1.46
CA THR A 41 18.24 -5.37 2.73
C THR A 41 17.69 -3.94 2.86
N PRO A 42 16.39 -3.74 3.13
CA PRO A 42 15.85 -2.40 3.31
C PRO A 42 16.67 -1.68 4.37
N SER A 43 17.28 -0.56 3.99
CA SER A 43 18.07 0.26 4.90
C SER A 43 17.11 0.86 5.92
N THR A 44 17.15 0.36 7.15
CA THR A 44 16.36 0.85 8.26
C THR A 44 17.03 2.11 8.82
N GLN A 45 16.67 3.25 8.28
CA GLN A 45 17.03 4.52 8.88
C GLN A 45 16.26 4.67 10.21
N PRO A 46 16.91 5.10 11.30
CA PRO A 46 16.21 5.37 12.55
C PRO A 46 15.10 6.39 12.34
N VAL A 47 13.94 6.15 12.94
CA VAL A 47 12.86 7.14 12.98
C VAL A 47 13.36 8.35 13.73
N SER A 48 13.29 9.56 13.14
CA SER A 48 13.68 10.75 13.83
C SER A 48 12.70 11.07 14.98
N ALA A 49 13.20 11.59 16.09
CA ALA A 49 12.35 12.04 17.20
C ALA A 49 11.31 13.05 16.71
N ARG A 50 11.68 13.91 15.77
CA ARG A 50 10.81 14.90 15.14
C ARG A 50 9.63 14.25 14.41
N ASP A 51 9.88 13.21 13.61
CA ASP A 51 8.80 12.51 12.87
C ASP A 51 7.88 11.77 13.84
N ALA A 52 8.45 11.17 14.87
CA ALA A 52 7.71 10.52 15.94
C ALA A 52 6.76 11.48 16.65
N GLU A 53 7.27 12.61 17.10
CA GLU A 53 6.47 13.65 17.75
C GLU A 53 5.40 14.22 16.83
N ARG A 54 5.73 14.41 15.54
CA ARG A 54 4.78 14.88 14.53
C ARG A 54 3.64 13.90 14.34
N LEU A 55 3.94 12.62 14.15
CA LEU A 55 2.93 11.56 14.03
C LEU A 55 2.06 11.48 15.29
N GLN A 56 2.67 11.56 16.48
CA GLN A 56 1.92 11.54 17.73
C GLN A 56 0.96 12.74 17.84
N ARG A 57 1.42 13.95 17.51
CA ARG A 57 0.57 15.16 17.54
C ARG A 57 -0.61 15.05 16.61
N VAL A 58 -0.42 14.48 15.41
CA VAL A 58 -1.48 14.36 14.40
C VAL A 58 -2.42 13.19 14.70
N MET A 59 -1.90 12.02 15.03
CA MET A 59 -2.70 10.81 15.18
C MET A 59 -3.43 10.71 16.51
N ALA A 60 -2.80 11.12 17.62
CA ALA A 60 -3.39 10.89 18.94
C ALA A 60 -4.77 11.53 19.13
N PRO A 61 -5.05 12.76 18.67
CA PRO A 61 -6.41 13.31 18.72
C PRO A 61 -7.41 12.52 17.88
N LEU A 62 -7.04 12.13 16.66
CA LEU A 62 -7.90 11.37 15.76
C LEU A 62 -8.25 10.00 16.32
N ILE A 63 -7.29 9.28 16.90
CA ILE A 63 -7.51 7.98 17.52
C ILE A 63 -8.46 8.07 18.71
N ARG A 64 -8.33 9.12 19.53
CA ARG A 64 -9.26 9.37 20.65
C ARG A 64 -10.67 9.73 20.17
N ALA A 65 -10.80 10.25 18.94
CA ALA A 65 -12.06 10.63 18.32
C ALA A 65 -12.78 9.46 17.63
N MET A 66 -12.17 8.27 17.51
CA MET A 66 -12.78 7.07 16.93
C MET A 66 -14.07 6.70 17.64
N ASN A 67 -14.98 5.98 16.98
CA ASN A 67 -16.17 5.37 17.58
C ASN A 67 -15.76 4.26 18.57
N ASN A 68 -14.68 3.55 18.25
CA ASN A 68 -14.10 2.51 19.09
C ASN A 68 -12.61 2.83 19.34
N PRO A 69 -12.30 3.84 20.18
CA PRO A 69 -10.93 4.29 20.37
C PRO A 69 -10.08 3.21 21.01
N ARG A 70 -8.88 3.01 20.45
CA ARG A 70 -7.87 2.14 21.06
C ARG A 70 -7.01 2.92 22.03
N PRO A 71 -6.55 2.30 23.12
CA PRO A 71 -5.49 2.87 23.95
C PRO A 71 -4.26 3.19 23.08
N LEU A 72 -3.66 4.39 23.28
CA LEU A 72 -2.53 4.82 22.44
C LEU A 72 -1.32 3.87 22.51
N ASN A 73 -1.11 3.19 23.63
CA ASN A 73 -0.08 2.16 23.78
C ASN A 73 -0.35 0.86 22.98
N GLN A 74 -1.52 0.73 22.37
CA GLN A 74 -1.84 -0.35 21.43
C GLN A 74 -1.75 0.09 19.96
N ILE A 75 -1.48 1.37 19.71
CA ILE A 75 -1.30 1.89 18.37
C ILE A 75 0.16 1.81 17.96
N LYS A 76 0.42 1.40 16.74
CA LYS A 76 1.75 1.20 16.17
C LYS A 76 1.86 1.92 14.86
N VAL A 77 2.95 2.63 14.64
CA VAL A 77 3.23 3.26 13.35
C VAL A 77 4.61 2.86 12.87
N GLY A 78 4.68 2.23 11.70
CA GLY A 78 5.92 1.95 10.99
C GLY A 78 6.22 3.04 9.97
N ILE A 79 7.48 3.48 9.86
CA ILE A 79 7.93 4.38 8.79
C ILE A 79 8.67 3.53 7.76
N MET A 80 8.15 3.53 6.52
CA MET A 80 8.76 2.85 5.39
C MET A 80 9.74 3.78 4.70
N ASP A 81 10.91 3.29 4.35
CA ASP A 81 11.91 4.03 3.56
C ASP A 81 11.54 3.98 2.07
N ASP A 82 10.47 4.70 1.71
CA ASP A 82 9.93 4.81 0.36
C ASP A 82 9.71 6.30 0.05
N PRO A 83 10.26 6.83 -1.05
CA PRO A 83 10.10 8.24 -1.43
C PRO A 83 8.71 8.57 -2.00
N ARG A 84 7.87 7.58 -2.30
CA ARG A 84 6.49 7.79 -2.73
C ARG A 84 5.63 8.24 -1.56
N ILE A 85 4.56 8.98 -1.86
CA ILE A 85 3.57 9.36 -0.84
C ILE A 85 2.64 8.17 -0.62
N ASN A 86 2.67 7.57 0.58
CA ASN A 86 1.74 6.50 0.90
C ASN A 86 1.54 6.37 2.42
N ALA A 87 0.39 5.81 2.78
CA ALA A 87 0.07 5.34 4.12
C ALA A 87 -0.80 4.09 4.00
N ALA A 88 -0.88 3.30 5.06
CA ALA A 88 -1.74 2.12 5.09
C ALA A 88 -2.13 1.79 6.53
N ASN A 89 -3.38 1.35 6.72
CA ASN A 89 -3.83 0.67 7.91
C ASN A 89 -3.69 -0.85 7.70
N ALA A 90 -2.98 -1.53 8.59
CA ALA A 90 -2.82 -2.98 8.59
C ALA A 90 -3.81 -3.71 9.54
N GLY A 91 -4.68 -2.96 10.21
CA GLY A 91 -5.60 -3.49 11.20
C GLY A 91 -4.98 -3.61 12.59
N ASN A 92 -5.82 -3.86 13.57
CA ASN A 92 -5.41 -4.03 14.98
C ASN A 92 -4.60 -2.85 15.56
N GLY A 93 -4.82 -1.63 15.04
CA GLY A 93 -4.10 -0.43 15.46
C GLY A 93 -2.71 -0.30 14.86
N GLU A 94 -2.38 -1.05 13.83
CA GLU A 94 -1.10 -0.99 13.14
C GLU A 94 -1.22 -0.17 11.86
N PHE A 95 -0.38 0.87 11.75
CA PHE A 95 -0.35 1.81 10.63
C PHE A 95 1.04 1.91 10.04
N TYR A 96 1.12 2.23 8.76
CA TYR A 96 2.37 2.51 8.06
C TYR A 96 2.28 3.84 7.35
N VAL A 97 3.39 4.56 7.35
CA VAL A 97 3.56 5.80 6.57
C VAL A 97 4.89 5.74 5.83
N THR A 98 4.97 6.32 4.67
CA THR A 98 6.23 6.41 3.93
C THR A 98 7.00 7.66 4.34
N ARG A 99 8.32 7.61 4.16
CA ARG A 99 9.19 8.77 4.29
C ARG A 99 8.75 9.89 3.34
N GLY A 100 8.39 9.53 2.09
CA GLY A 100 7.89 10.50 1.12
C GLY A 100 6.64 11.24 1.57
N LEU A 101 5.71 10.59 2.29
CA LEU A 101 4.57 11.26 2.89
C LEU A 101 5.01 12.27 3.96
N LEU A 102 5.89 11.85 4.88
CA LEU A 102 6.36 12.73 5.96
C LEU A 102 7.16 13.94 5.45
N GLU A 103 7.91 13.79 4.37
CA GLU A 103 8.72 14.87 3.80
C GLU A 103 7.87 15.87 2.98
N LYS A 104 6.88 15.39 2.22
CA LYS A 104 6.13 16.20 1.27
C LYS A 104 4.83 16.80 1.81
N ALA A 105 4.19 16.13 2.77
CA ALA A 105 2.95 16.61 3.35
C ALA A 105 3.19 17.69 4.40
N ASN A 106 2.37 18.73 4.42
CA ASN A 106 2.22 19.58 5.60
C ASN A 106 1.37 18.88 6.68
N ASP A 107 1.18 19.50 7.85
CA ASP A 107 0.48 18.85 8.98
C ASP A 107 -1.01 18.63 8.69
N GLN A 108 -1.67 19.51 7.90
CA GLN A 108 -3.06 19.31 7.51
C GLN A 108 -3.23 18.19 6.49
N GLN A 109 -2.35 18.10 5.49
CA GLN A 109 -2.31 17.02 4.53
C GLN A 109 -2.02 15.68 5.19
N LEU A 110 -1.04 15.64 6.09
CA LEU A 110 -0.74 14.44 6.89
C LEU A 110 -1.94 14.05 7.75
N MET A 111 -2.62 15.02 8.36
CA MET A 111 -3.84 14.79 9.15
C MET A 111 -4.98 14.22 8.30
N GLY A 112 -5.19 14.72 7.09
CA GLY A 112 -6.21 14.20 6.18
C GLY A 112 -5.93 12.75 5.76
N VAL A 113 -4.69 12.44 5.37
CA VAL A 113 -4.29 11.05 5.07
C VAL A 113 -4.50 10.14 6.27
N LEU A 114 -4.03 10.54 7.46
CA LEU A 114 -4.13 9.71 8.66
C LEU A 114 -5.58 9.61 9.18
N ALA A 115 -6.42 10.63 8.98
CA ALA A 115 -7.85 10.53 9.29
C ALA A 115 -8.55 9.47 8.42
N HIS A 116 -8.18 9.37 7.14
CA HIS A 116 -8.66 8.34 6.22
C HIS A 116 -8.22 6.93 6.66
N GLU A 117 -6.93 6.74 6.99
CA GLU A 117 -6.42 5.45 7.47
C GLU A 117 -7.04 5.03 8.82
N ILE A 118 -7.21 5.98 9.73
CA ILE A 118 -7.85 5.73 11.03
C ILE A 118 -9.35 5.42 10.83
N ALA A 119 -10.01 6.02 9.83
CA ALA A 119 -11.38 5.66 9.47
C ALA A 119 -11.47 4.21 8.97
N HIS A 120 -10.52 3.74 8.15
CA HIS A 120 -10.45 2.33 7.75
C HIS A 120 -10.33 1.39 8.96
N GLU A 121 -9.52 1.75 9.97
CA GLU A 121 -9.38 0.99 11.21
C GLU A 121 -10.68 0.96 12.00
N ASP A 122 -11.31 2.12 12.25
CA ASP A 122 -12.53 2.25 13.05
C ASP A 122 -13.72 1.54 12.41
N LEU A 123 -13.81 1.57 11.08
CA LEU A 123 -14.80 0.84 10.27
C LEU A 123 -14.46 -0.64 10.09
N ARG A 124 -13.30 -1.09 10.58
CA ARG A 124 -12.80 -2.47 10.52
C ARG A 124 -12.72 -3.03 9.09
N HIS A 125 -12.33 -2.21 8.10
CA HIS A 125 -12.25 -2.64 6.71
C HIS A 125 -11.22 -3.77 6.53
N VAL A 126 -10.07 -3.70 7.18
CA VAL A 126 -9.04 -4.75 7.18
C VAL A 126 -9.52 -6.04 7.83
N ALA A 127 -10.15 -5.96 9.00
CA ALA A 127 -10.67 -7.13 9.71
C ALA A 127 -11.77 -7.85 8.90
N LYS A 128 -12.66 -7.10 8.23
CA LYS A 128 -13.67 -7.66 7.32
C LYS A 128 -13.02 -8.38 6.13
N ALA A 129 -11.96 -7.81 5.57
CA ALA A 129 -11.20 -8.44 4.49
C ALA A 129 -10.53 -9.75 4.92
N GLN A 130 -10.00 -9.80 6.13
CA GLN A 130 -9.37 -10.99 6.71
C GLN A 130 -10.38 -12.12 6.99
N THR A 131 -11.60 -11.77 7.40
CA THR A 131 -12.66 -12.76 7.68
C THR A 131 -13.18 -13.41 6.39
N LEU A 132 -13.12 -12.68 5.27
CA LEU A 132 -13.54 -13.17 3.95
C LEU A 132 -12.45 -13.94 3.21
N GLY A 133 -11.20 -13.83 3.62
CA GLY A 133 -10.03 -14.49 3.03
C GLY A 133 -9.25 -15.26 4.09
N THR A 134 -9.46 -16.56 4.18
CA THR A 134 -8.67 -17.58 4.89
C THR A 134 -7.45 -17.12 5.70
N GLY A 135 -7.59 -17.06 7.01
CA GLY A 135 -6.64 -17.43 8.05
C GLY A 135 -5.16 -17.02 7.90
N LEU A 136 -4.84 -15.74 7.91
CA LEU A 136 -3.46 -15.29 8.01
C LEU A 136 -3.18 -14.70 9.41
N SER A 137 -2.22 -15.31 10.11
CA SER A 137 -1.75 -14.86 11.42
C SER A 137 -0.81 -13.67 11.28
N ILE A 138 -1.04 -12.64 12.07
CA ILE A 138 -0.28 -11.38 12.06
C ILE A 138 0.56 -11.26 13.33
N GLY A 139 1.85 -10.96 13.19
CA GLY A 139 2.74 -10.54 14.28
C GLY A 139 2.78 -9.02 14.40
N ALA A 140 2.67 -8.51 15.59
CA ALA A 140 2.46 -7.09 15.89
C ALA A 140 3.67 -6.41 16.57
N VAL A 141 3.86 -5.10 16.37
CA VAL A 141 4.87 -4.22 17.01
C VAL A 141 4.21 -2.95 17.62
N ILE A 142 4.63 -2.48 18.81
CA ILE A 142 3.92 -1.52 19.70
C ILE A 142 4.34 -0.05 19.53
N LEU A 143 3.38 0.91 19.55
CA LEU A 143 3.58 2.36 19.33
C LEU A 143 4.28 3.11 20.47
N ASP A 144 4.31 2.54 21.65
CA ASP A 144 5.07 3.12 22.78
C ASP A 144 6.59 3.02 22.57
N GLN A 145 6.96 2.30 21.52
CA GLN A 145 8.33 2.25 21.00
C GLN A 145 8.26 2.42 19.49
N ILE A 146 8.52 3.62 18.99
CA ILE A 146 9.00 3.78 17.63
C ILE A 146 10.34 3.08 17.60
N ILE A 147 10.33 1.80 17.24
CA ILE A 147 11.55 1.01 17.17
C ILE A 147 12.26 1.42 15.89
N PRO A 148 13.44 2.05 16.00
CA PRO A 148 14.30 2.26 14.84
C PRO A 148 14.66 0.90 14.26
N GLY A 149 14.33 0.66 12.99
CA GLY A 149 14.77 -0.53 12.29
C GLY A 149 13.71 -1.58 11.96
N SER A 150 12.44 -1.40 12.30
CA SER A 150 11.36 -2.33 11.93
C SER A 150 10.82 -2.11 10.50
N GLY A 151 11.65 -1.73 9.56
CA GLY A 151 11.30 -1.55 8.13
C GLY A 151 10.86 -2.82 7.39
N ALA A 152 10.69 -3.93 8.08
CA ALA A 152 10.05 -5.11 7.51
C ALA A 152 8.52 -4.95 7.61
N LEU A 153 7.88 -4.67 6.47
CA LEU A 153 6.44 -4.84 6.31
C LEU A 153 6.06 -6.24 6.79
N THR A 154 5.07 -6.32 7.68
CA THR A 154 4.47 -7.63 7.95
C THR A 154 3.91 -8.17 6.62
N PRO A 155 3.87 -9.48 6.40
CA PRO A 155 3.30 -10.09 5.20
C PRO A 155 1.88 -9.58 4.87
N ILE A 156 1.17 -9.07 5.87
CA ILE A 156 -0.18 -8.53 5.73
C ILE A 156 -0.18 -7.10 5.21
N ALA A 157 0.72 -6.24 5.68
CA ALA A 157 0.87 -4.91 5.10
C ALA A 157 1.16 -5.02 3.59
N GLY A 158 2.02 -5.98 3.17
CA GLY A 158 2.28 -6.28 1.78
C GLY A 158 1.04 -6.76 1.01
N GLN A 159 0.18 -7.59 1.60
CA GLN A 159 -1.04 -8.08 0.95
C GLN A 159 -2.15 -7.03 0.87
N LEU A 160 -2.30 -6.16 1.89
CA LEU A 160 -3.24 -5.05 1.86
C LEU A 160 -2.85 -4.01 0.80
N ILE A 161 -1.56 -3.71 0.71
CA ILE A 161 -1.01 -2.87 -0.35
C ILE A 161 -1.28 -3.48 -1.73
N ALA A 162 -1.27 -4.81 -1.87
CA ALA A 162 -1.54 -5.49 -3.13
C ALA A 162 -3.02 -5.57 -3.51
N ARG A 163 -3.94 -5.57 -2.53
CA ARG A 163 -5.38 -5.74 -2.78
C ARG A 163 -6.12 -4.43 -3.09
N GLY A 164 -5.75 -3.34 -2.41
CA GLY A 164 -6.53 -2.11 -2.37
C GLY A 164 -7.90 -2.26 -1.67
N TYR A 165 -8.61 -1.17 -1.52
CA TYR A 165 -9.97 -1.12 -0.99
C TYR A 165 -11.00 -1.04 -2.11
N SER A 166 -12.22 -1.52 -1.83
CA SER A 166 -13.34 -1.34 -2.75
C SER A 166 -13.79 0.13 -2.75
N ARG A 167 -14.39 0.58 -3.84
CA ARG A 167 -14.93 1.94 -3.95
C ARG A 167 -15.86 2.30 -2.77
N ARG A 168 -16.70 1.36 -2.34
CA ARG A 168 -17.62 1.58 -1.21
C ARG A 168 -16.87 1.77 0.12
N GLU A 169 -15.78 1.03 0.34
CA GLU A 169 -14.95 1.19 1.53
C GLU A 169 -14.24 2.54 1.52
N GLU A 170 -13.81 3.02 0.35
CA GLU A 170 -13.20 4.33 0.19
C GLU A 170 -14.17 5.48 0.53
N TYR A 171 -15.40 5.44 -0.01
CA TYR A 171 -16.42 6.44 0.33
C TYR A 171 -16.75 6.44 1.83
N ALA A 172 -16.87 5.27 2.45
CA ALA A 172 -17.14 5.16 3.88
C ALA A 172 -15.96 5.67 4.72
N ALA A 173 -14.72 5.43 4.30
CA ALA A 173 -13.53 5.94 4.97
C ALA A 173 -13.38 7.46 4.81
N ASP A 174 -13.72 8.02 3.65
CA ASP A 174 -13.74 9.47 3.42
C ASP A 174 -14.76 10.16 4.33
N GLU A 175 -16.00 9.67 4.34
CA GLU A 175 -17.08 10.22 5.17
C GLU A 175 -16.72 10.14 6.66
N HIS A 176 -16.30 8.98 7.13
CA HIS A 176 -15.92 8.79 8.52
C HIS A 176 -14.64 9.56 8.90
N GLY A 177 -13.68 9.68 7.98
CA GLY A 177 -12.50 10.53 8.15
C GLY A 177 -12.87 12.00 8.35
N VAL A 178 -13.85 12.50 7.60
CA VAL A 178 -14.42 13.86 7.81
C VAL A 178 -15.07 13.98 9.18
N GLU A 179 -15.79 12.96 9.66
CA GLU A 179 -16.35 12.97 11.01
C GLU A 179 -15.25 13.03 12.08
N LEU A 180 -14.18 12.25 11.94
CA LEU A 180 -13.03 12.28 12.84
C LEU A 180 -12.39 13.67 12.86
N LEU A 181 -12.18 14.27 11.68
CA LEU A 181 -11.66 15.63 11.56
C LEU A 181 -12.55 16.65 12.28
N LYS A 182 -13.87 16.60 12.08
CA LYS A 182 -14.84 17.49 12.77
C LYS A 182 -14.75 17.34 14.30
N ARG A 183 -14.64 16.13 14.81
CA ARG A 183 -14.51 15.84 16.25
C ARG A 183 -13.26 16.44 16.88
N VAL A 184 -12.19 16.62 16.09
CA VAL A 184 -10.95 17.28 16.53
C VAL A 184 -10.88 18.75 16.13
N GLY A 185 -12.01 19.34 15.74
CA GLY A 185 -12.11 20.77 15.42
C GLY A 185 -11.61 21.18 14.04
N GLN A 186 -11.45 20.21 13.12
CA GLN A 186 -11.01 20.46 11.75
C GLN A 186 -12.20 20.45 10.77
N PRO A 187 -12.21 21.33 9.75
CA PRO A 187 -13.26 21.34 8.75
C PRO A 187 -13.11 20.16 7.77
N LYS A 188 -14.24 19.77 7.13
CA LYS A 188 -14.22 18.76 6.04
C LYS A 188 -13.26 19.13 4.89
N GLN A 189 -12.98 20.42 4.74
CA GLN A 189 -12.08 20.93 3.71
C GLN A 189 -10.68 20.31 3.80
N VAL A 190 -10.22 19.95 4.99
CA VAL A 190 -8.93 19.25 5.17
C VAL A 190 -8.88 17.95 4.36
N MET A 191 -9.95 17.15 4.36
CA MET A 191 -10.01 15.91 3.56
C MET A 191 -10.03 16.21 2.06
N ILE A 192 -10.85 17.18 1.65
CA ILE A 192 -10.97 17.61 0.24
C ILE A 192 -9.61 18.09 -0.28
N ASP A 193 -8.97 19.00 0.44
CA ASP A 193 -7.67 19.57 0.04
C ASP A 193 -6.57 18.49 0.02
N THR A 194 -6.65 17.53 0.93
CA THR A 194 -5.71 16.39 0.97
C THR A 194 -5.84 15.52 -0.28
N LEU A 195 -7.06 15.14 -0.68
CA LEU A 195 -7.26 14.36 -1.91
C LEU A 195 -6.84 15.13 -3.16
N GLN A 196 -7.15 16.43 -3.22
CA GLN A 196 -6.71 17.28 -4.33
C GLN A 196 -5.18 17.38 -4.40
N TRP A 197 -4.52 17.55 -3.25
CA TRP A 197 -3.06 17.59 -3.17
C TRP A 197 -2.43 16.26 -3.62
N LEU A 198 -2.97 15.12 -3.18
CA LEU A 198 -2.50 13.79 -3.58
C LEU A 198 -2.60 13.61 -5.10
N ILE A 199 -3.75 13.98 -5.71
CA ILE A 199 -3.96 13.92 -7.16
C ILE A 199 -2.97 14.83 -7.91
N ALA A 200 -2.77 16.05 -7.43
CA ALA A 200 -1.86 17.01 -8.05
C ALA A 200 -0.38 16.58 -7.96
N THR A 201 -0.01 15.87 -6.90
CA THR A 201 1.40 15.51 -6.64
C THR A 201 1.79 14.17 -7.25
N GLU A 202 0.92 13.17 -7.24
CA GLU A 202 1.23 11.81 -7.70
C GLU A 202 0.49 11.40 -8.97
N GLY A 203 -0.45 12.21 -9.44
CA GLY A 203 -1.39 11.81 -10.49
C GLY A 203 -2.40 10.77 -9.99
N SER A 204 -3.36 10.43 -10.84
CA SER A 204 -4.47 9.54 -10.46
C SER A 204 -4.18 8.04 -10.69
N SER A 205 -3.01 7.64 -11.18
CA SER A 205 -2.97 6.39 -11.95
C SER A 205 -1.98 5.31 -11.59
N SER A 206 -0.92 5.49 -10.81
CA SER A 206 -0.07 4.30 -10.57
C SER A 206 1.11 4.51 -9.63
N GLY A 207 0.91 4.24 -8.39
CA GLY A 207 1.94 4.25 -7.36
C GLY A 207 1.47 5.05 -6.15
N GLY A 208 2.19 4.96 -5.05
CA GLY A 208 1.87 5.71 -3.85
C GLY A 208 0.48 5.40 -3.29
N PHE A 209 -0.17 6.41 -2.74
CA PHE A 209 -1.45 6.30 -2.03
C PHE A 209 -2.57 5.72 -2.90
N PHE A 210 -2.66 6.13 -4.16
CA PHE A 210 -3.73 5.69 -5.06
C PHE A 210 -3.57 4.26 -5.60
N SER A 211 -2.47 3.59 -5.32
CA SER A 211 -2.33 2.16 -5.65
C SER A 211 -3.23 1.28 -4.78
N THR A 212 -3.51 1.71 -3.56
CA THR A 212 -4.34 1.01 -2.58
C THR A 212 -5.69 1.69 -2.36
N HIS A 213 -5.77 3.00 -2.61
CA HIS A 213 -6.94 3.87 -2.41
C HIS A 213 -7.32 4.55 -3.72
N PRO A 214 -8.05 3.87 -4.64
CA PRO A 214 -8.33 4.42 -5.96
C PRO A 214 -8.88 5.84 -5.92
N ALA A 215 -8.17 6.77 -6.58
CA ALA A 215 -8.61 8.13 -6.74
C ALA A 215 -9.75 8.18 -7.75
N THR A 216 -10.87 8.74 -7.33
CA THR A 216 -11.92 9.14 -8.27
C THR A 216 -12.30 10.59 -8.00
N GLY A 217 -12.44 11.40 -9.05
CA GLY A 217 -13.01 12.75 -8.90
C GLY A 217 -14.36 12.71 -8.19
N GLU A 218 -15.08 11.62 -8.32
CA GLU A 218 -16.34 11.34 -7.66
C GLU A 218 -16.21 11.34 -6.12
N ARG A 219 -15.10 10.89 -5.53
CA ARG A 219 -14.86 10.96 -4.08
C ARG A 219 -14.83 12.41 -3.60
N ILE A 220 -14.15 13.29 -4.33
CA ILE A 220 -14.09 14.72 -3.99
C ILE A 220 -15.48 15.36 -4.09
N GLU A 221 -16.25 15.05 -5.13
CA GLU A 221 -17.62 15.58 -5.27
C GLU A 221 -18.52 15.07 -4.14
N ALA A 222 -18.45 13.78 -3.80
CA ALA A 222 -19.19 13.23 -2.67
C ALA A 222 -18.84 13.93 -1.34
N LEU A 223 -17.55 14.23 -1.11
CA LEU A 223 -17.11 14.98 0.08
C LEU A 223 -17.65 16.40 0.14
N LYS A 224 -17.78 17.07 -1.01
CA LYS A 224 -18.38 18.43 -1.07
C LYS A 224 -19.86 18.42 -0.63
N GLU A 225 -20.59 17.36 -0.98
CA GLU A 225 -22.02 17.20 -0.65
C GLU A 225 -22.27 16.85 0.83
N LEU A 226 -21.25 16.39 1.58
CA LEU A 226 -21.39 16.11 3.01
C LEU A 226 -21.76 17.39 3.79
N ARG A 227 -22.75 17.29 4.68
CA ARG A 227 -23.22 18.38 5.55
C ARG A 227 -22.32 18.62 6.75
#